data_f1feab2fe171d3ddfb6c39afeb844f1b
#
_entry.id   f1feab2fe171d3ddfb6c39afeb844f1b
#
_cell.length_a   1.000
_cell.length_b   1.000
_cell.length_c   1.000
_cell.angle_alpha   90.00
_cell.angle_beta   90.00
_cell.angle_gamma   90.00
#
_symmetry.space_group_name_H-M   'P 1'
#
loop_
_entity.id
_entity.type
_entity.pdbx_description
1 polymer ?
#
loop_
_entity_poly.entity_id
_entity_poly.type
_entity_poly.pdbx_seq_one_letter_code
_entity_poly.pdbx_strand_id
1 'polypeptide(L)'
;MSLYCGLRFCDVKDLTFANVDYSNKLLKFEQNKTKGHSASSGVIIPLNDGILSLIGQPKEGEGKDAPIFPLPSHTMCLKALRRWVKRAGIDKHITWHCARHSFAVNILNNGANIKTVASLLGHSGLKHTEKYTRAIDKLKEDAINSLPELTL
;
A
#
# COMPACT_ATOMS: atom_id res chain seq x y z
N MET A 1 -1.71 -1.61 7.15
CA MET A 1 -2.03 -0.66 6.05
C MET A 1 -0.95 -0.61 4.97
N SER A 2 0.31 -0.21 5.23
CA SER A 2 1.32 -0.06 4.15
C SER A 2 1.59 -1.35 3.36
N LEU A 3 1.55 -2.54 4.00
CA LEU A 3 1.72 -3.84 3.33
C LEU A 3 0.53 -4.25 2.46
N TYR A 4 -0.68 -3.82 2.80
CA TYR A 4 -1.92 -4.26 2.15
C TYR A 4 -2.57 -3.20 1.26
N CYS A 5 -2.19 -1.93 1.43
CA CYS A 5 -2.72 -0.81 0.65
C CYS A 5 -1.63 0.04 0.00
N GLY A 6 -0.36 -0.27 0.22
CA GLY A 6 0.76 0.46 -0.35
C GLY A 6 0.92 1.91 0.13
N LEU A 7 0.28 2.31 1.20
CA LEU A 7 0.27 3.68 1.70
C LEU A 7 1.64 4.12 2.24
N ARG A 8 1.97 5.40 2.06
CA ARG A 8 3.12 6.03 2.73
C ARG A 8 2.84 6.21 4.21
N PHE A 9 3.88 6.34 5.02
CA PHE A 9 3.73 6.60 6.46
C PHE A 9 2.87 7.85 6.75
N CYS A 10 3.15 8.95 6.05
CA CYS A 10 2.41 10.20 6.23
C CYS A 10 0.93 10.01 5.90
N ASP A 11 0.62 9.31 4.81
CA ASP A 11 -0.77 9.04 4.43
C ASP A 11 -1.47 8.18 5.50
N VAL A 12 -0.82 7.11 5.99
CA VAL A 12 -1.38 6.25 7.07
C VAL A 12 -1.62 7.03 8.35
N LYS A 13 -0.70 7.93 8.71
CA LYS A 13 -0.81 8.73 9.94
C LYS A 13 -2.00 9.69 9.91
N ASP A 14 -2.30 10.24 8.73
CA ASP A 14 -3.33 11.27 8.57
C ASP A 14 -4.71 10.69 8.20
N LEU A 15 -4.82 9.35 8.06
CA LEU A 15 -6.10 8.70 7.83
C LEU A 15 -7.03 8.84 9.03
N THR A 16 -8.25 9.26 8.74
CA THR A 16 -9.36 9.31 9.68
C THR A 16 -10.48 8.36 9.26
N PHE A 17 -11.41 8.06 10.13
CA PHE A 17 -12.59 7.24 9.79
C PHE A 17 -13.46 7.90 8.72
N ALA A 18 -13.39 9.22 8.53
CA ALA A 18 -14.07 9.92 7.44
C ALA A 18 -13.56 9.51 6.04
N ASN A 19 -12.34 8.98 5.95
CA ASN A 19 -11.78 8.48 4.70
C ASN A 19 -12.34 7.11 4.27
N VAL A 20 -13.07 6.41 5.15
CA VAL A 20 -13.56 5.04 4.93
C VAL A 20 -15.02 5.05 4.54
N ASP A 21 -15.30 4.58 3.35
CA ASP A 21 -16.64 4.28 2.87
C ASP A 21 -16.94 2.79 3.15
N TYR A 22 -17.52 2.51 4.32
CA TYR A 22 -17.80 1.14 4.76
C TYR A 22 -18.83 0.43 3.89
N SER A 23 -19.80 1.18 3.34
CA SER A 23 -20.86 0.63 2.51
C SER A 23 -20.34 0.11 1.17
N ASN A 24 -19.41 0.86 0.56
CA ASN A 24 -18.79 0.51 -0.72
C ASN A 24 -17.43 -0.18 -0.54
N LYS A 25 -16.98 -0.38 0.69
CA LYS A 25 -15.65 -0.94 1.02
C LYS A 25 -14.50 -0.19 0.31
N LEU A 26 -14.49 1.14 0.40
CA LEU A 26 -13.50 1.98 -0.25
C LEU A 26 -12.78 2.86 0.77
N LEU A 27 -11.48 3.04 0.58
CA LEU A 27 -10.67 4.06 1.24
C LEU A 27 -10.43 5.20 0.25
N LYS A 28 -10.84 6.42 0.61
CA LYS A 28 -10.74 7.62 -0.23
C LYS A 28 -9.94 8.69 0.52
N PHE A 29 -8.81 9.11 -0.03
CA PHE A 29 -7.99 10.16 0.58
C PHE A 29 -7.14 10.90 -0.46
N GLU A 30 -6.66 12.08 -0.11
CA GLU A 30 -5.66 12.81 -0.89
C GLU A 30 -4.26 12.55 -0.35
N GLN A 31 -3.32 12.24 -1.25
CA GLN A 31 -1.94 12.02 -0.83
C GLN A 31 -1.27 13.32 -0.41
N ASN A 32 -0.65 13.35 0.76
CA ASN A 32 0.02 14.53 1.30
C ASN A 32 1.08 15.13 0.37
N LYS A 33 1.80 14.28 -0.38
CA LYS A 33 2.88 14.74 -1.28
C LYS A 33 2.34 15.51 -2.50
N THR A 34 1.10 15.27 -2.91
CA THR A 34 0.50 15.84 -4.13
C THR A 34 -0.70 16.72 -3.84
N LYS A 35 -1.06 16.89 -2.57
CA LYS A 35 -2.19 17.70 -2.13
C LYS A 35 -2.05 19.14 -2.62
N GLY A 36 -3.04 19.60 -3.37
CA GLY A 36 -3.06 20.95 -3.94
C GLY A 36 -2.20 21.17 -5.19
N HIS A 37 -1.43 20.18 -5.66
CA HIS A 37 -0.54 20.35 -6.82
C HIS A 37 -1.00 19.57 -8.07
N SER A 38 -2.01 18.72 -7.98
CA SER A 38 -2.52 17.92 -9.09
C SER A 38 -4.00 17.60 -8.92
N ALA A 39 -4.75 17.71 -10.00
CA ALA A 39 -6.15 17.25 -10.06
C ALA A 39 -6.31 15.74 -9.80
N SER A 40 -5.21 14.97 -9.80
CA SER A 40 -5.17 13.53 -9.56
C SER A 40 -4.55 13.14 -8.21
N SER A 41 -4.59 14.04 -7.20
CA SER A 41 -4.09 13.75 -5.84
C SER A 41 -4.97 12.74 -5.08
N GLY A 42 -6.22 12.57 -5.48
CA GLY A 42 -7.16 11.62 -4.90
C GLY A 42 -6.79 10.17 -5.22
N VAL A 43 -6.72 9.34 -4.19
CA VAL A 43 -6.50 7.89 -4.30
C VAL A 43 -7.70 7.17 -3.75
N ILE A 44 -8.18 6.17 -4.50
CA ILE A 44 -9.27 5.29 -4.11
C ILE A 44 -8.72 3.87 -4.06
N ILE A 45 -8.85 3.23 -2.91
CA ILE A 45 -8.37 1.85 -2.69
C ILE A 45 -9.55 0.98 -2.27
N PRO A 46 -9.86 -0.10 -2.99
CA PRO A 46 -10.80 -1.11 -2.53
C PRO A 46 -10.29 -1.79 -1.25
N LEU A 47 -11.18 -2.01 -0.30
CA LEU A 47 -10.88 -2.65 0.98
C LEU A 47 -11.51 -4.05 1.02
N ASN A 48 -10.73 -5.06 1.35
CA ASN A 48 -11.27 -6.38 1.67
C ASN A 48 -11.66 -6.44 3.17
N ASP A 49 -12.35 -7.51 3.56
CA ASP A 49 -12.84 -7.67 4.94
C ASP A 49 -11.71 -7.71 5.97
N GLY A 50 -10.54 -8.26 5.62
CA GLY A 50 -9.37 -8.27 6.50
C GLY A 50 -8.83 -6.87 6.77
N ILE A 51 -8.82 -5.99 5.77
CA ILE A 51 -8.40 -4.59 5.93
C ILE A 51 -9.46 -3.82 6.72
N LEU A 52 -10.75 -4.04 6.46
CA LEU A 52 -11.84 -3.43 7.23
C LEU A 52 -11.79 -3.82 8.70
N SER A 53 -11.50 -5.09 9.01
CA SER A 53 -11.30 -5.57 10.37
C SER A 53 -10.10 -4.91 11.05
N LEU A 54 -9.01 -4.66 10.31
CA LEU A 54 -7.84 -3.94 10.82
C LEU A 54 -8.12 -2.46 11.10
N ILE A 55 -8.93 -1.82 10.27
CA ILE A 55 -9.36 -0.42 10.44
C ILE A 55 -10.31 -0.32 11.65
N GLY A 56 -11.25 -1.25 11.76
CA GLY A 56 -12.29 -1.22 12.78
C GLY A 56 -13.33 -0.14 12.56
N GLN A 57 -13.97 0.25 13.64
CA GLN A 57 -14.96 1.33 13.69
C GLN A 57 -14.51 2.38 14.72
N PRO A 58 -14.93 3.66 14.59
CA PRO A 58 -14.70 4.65 15.62
C PRO A 58 -15.33 4.18 16.94
N LYS A 59 -14.64 4.39 18.05
CA LYS A 59 -15.14 4.07 19.38
C LYS A 59 -16.33 4.96 19.74
N GLU A 60 -17.11 4.52 20.69
CA GLU A 60 -18.22 5.31 21.22
C GLU A 60 -17.71 6.67 21.72
N GLY A 61 -18.30 7.76 21.20
CA GLY A 61 -17.86 9.13 21.48
C GLY A 61 -16.75 9.67 20.58
N GLU A 62 -16.12 8.86 19.72
CA GLU A 62 -15.17 9.33 18.71
C GLU A 62 -15.92 9.75 17.42
N GLY A 63 -15.62 10.95 16.91
CA GLY A 63 -16.15 11.41 15.62
C GLY A 63 -15.46 10.75 14.41
N LYS A 64 -16.05 10.90 13.24
CA LYS A 64 -15.47 10.39 11.98
C LYS A 64 -14.08 10.99 11.67
N ASP A 65 -13.77 12.17 12.23
CA ASP A 65 -12.49 12.84 12.05
C ASP A 65 -11.39 12.30 12.98
N ALA A 66 -11.72 11.34 13.86
CA ALA A 66 -10.74 10.67 14.69
C ALA A 66 -9.74 9.87 13.82
N PRO A 67 -8.43 9.90 14.17
CA PRO A 67 -7.43 9.14 13.42
C PRO A 67 -7.66 7.63 13.58
N ILE A 68 -7.61 6.90 12.45
CA ILE A 68 -7.69 5.42 12.47
C ILE A 68 -6.51 4.83 13.24
N PHE A 69 -5.31 5.38 13.01
CA PHE A 69 -4.07 4.94 13.66
C PHE A 69 -3.39 6.13 14.35
N PRO A 70 -3.50 6.27 15.68
CA PRO A 70 -2.83 7.34 16.42
C PRO A 70 -1.32 7.07 16.50
N LEU A 71 -0.63 7.20 15.36
CA LEU A 71 0.80 6.92 15.26
C LEU A 71 1.64 8.07 15.83
N PRO A 72 2.72 7.77 16.57
CA PRO A 72 3.68 8.78 17.00
C PRO A 72 4.44 9.37 15.81
N SER A 73 5.49 10.12 16.07
CA SER A 73 6.32 10.70 14.99
C SER A 73 6.98 9.60 14.14
N HIS A 74 7.25 9.92 12.86
CA HIS A 74 7.93 9.01 11.94
C HIS A 74 9.25 8.46 12.51
N THR A 75 10.02 9.32 13.18
CA THR A 75 11.29 8.93 13.83
C THR A 75 11.07 7.89 14.93
N MET A 76 10.04 8.06 15.75
CA MET A 76 9.72 7.10 16.81
C MET A 76 9.27 5.76 16.22
N CYS A 77 8.42 5.79 15.19
CA CYS A 77 8.00 4.57 14.49
C CYS A 77 9.18 3.85 13.84
N LEU A 78 10.13 4.58 13.21
CA LEU A 78 11.34 3.98 12.66
C LEU A 78 12.24 3.36 13.76
N LYS A 79 12.38 4.01 14.91
CA LYS A 79 13.12 3.43 16.04
C LYS A 79 12.49 2.12 16.52
N ALA A 80 11.16 2.10 16.64
CA ALA A 80 10.42 0.89 17.03
C ALA A 80 10.60 -0.23 16.01
N LEU A 81 10.47 0.08 14.71
CA LEU A 81 10.67 -0.86 13.60
C LEU A 81 12.09 -1.46 13.62
N ARG A 82 13.13 -0.63 13.78
CA ARG A 82 14.53 -1.10 13.85
C ARG A 82 14.75 -2.06 15.02
N ARG A 83 14.19 -1.75 16.21
CA ARG A 83 14.25 -2.65 17.37
C ARG A 83 13.56 -3.98 17.10
N TRP A 84 12.41 -3.96 16.44
CA TRP A 84 11.67 -5.15 16.08
C TRP A 84 12.44 -6.01 15.07
N VAL A 85 12.97 -5.42 13.99
CA VAL A 85 13.79 -6.08 12.97
C VAL A 85 15.02 -6.74 13.60
N LYS A 86 15.74 -6.02 14.50
CA LYS A 86 16.88 -6.57 15.23
C LYS A 86 16.50 -7.76 16.10
N ARG A 87 15.40 -7.68 16.83
CA ARG A 87 14.90 -8.79 17.67
C ARG A 87 14.49 -10.01 16.84
N ALA A 88 14.01 -9.80 15.61
CA ALA A 88 13.67 -10.87 14.68
C ALA A 88 14.90 -11.50 13.98
N GLY A 89 16.12 -11.05 14.30
CA GLY A 89 17.34 -11.57 13.68
C GLY A 89 17.49 -11.20 12.20
N ILE A 90 16.78 -10.18 11.73
CA ILE A 90 16.81 -9.78 10.32
C ILE A 90 17.96 -8.79 10.11
N ASP A 91 18.96 -9.19 9.33
CA ASP A 91 20.10 -8.36 8.94
C ASP A 91 19.84 -7.63 7.62
N LYS A 92 18.74 -6.84 7.58
CA LYS A 92 18.39 -6.00 6.43
C LYS A 92 17.96 -4.62 6.92
N HIS A 93 18.28 -3.59 6.14
CA HIS A 93 17.81 -2.24 6.42
C HIS A 93 16.31 -2.13 6.05
N ILE A 94 15.44 -2.41 7.03
CA ILE A 94 13.98 -2.31 6.86
C ILE A 94 13.51 -0.91 7.24
N THR A 95 12.77 -0.30 6.34
CA THR A 95 12.09 0.98 6.55
C THR A 95 10.60 0.84 6.30
N TRP A 96 9.83 1.85 6.67
CA TRP A 96 8.40 1.89 6.36
C TRP A 96 8.11 1.77 4.85
N HIS A 97 9.01 2.31 4.04
CA HIS A 97 8.88 2.28 2.58
C HIS A 97 9.01 0.87 1.99
N CYS A 98 9.71 -0.05 2.69
CA CYS A 98 9.81 -1.44 2.27
C CYS A 98 8.45 -2.14 2.21
N ALA A 99 7.54 -1.82 3.15
CA ALA A 99 6.18 -2.36 3.13
C ALA A 99 5.41 -1.97 1.85
N ARG A 100 5.55 -0.72 1.40
CA ARG A 100 4.95 -0.25 0.15
C ARG A 100 5.58 -0.93 -1.08
N HIS A 101 6.89 -1.18 -1.06
CA HIS A 101 7.55 -1.96 -2.11
C HIS A 101 7.03 -3.39 -2.17
N SER A 102 6.93 -4.04 -1.01
CA SER A 102 6.37 -5.40 -0.91
C SER A 102 4.94 -5.48 -1.43
N PHE A 103 4.09 -4.50 -1.10
CA PHE A 103 2.75 -4.40 -1.65
C PHE A 103 2.76 -4.37 -3.18
N ALA A 104 3.57 -3.49 -3.79
CA ALA A 104 3.64 -3.36 -5.25
C ALA A 104 4.08 -4.67 -5.92
N VAL A 105 5.13 -5.30 -5.39
CA VAL A 105 5.65 -6.57 -5.92
C VAL A 105 4.61 -7.69 -5.75
N ASN A 106 3.97 -7.79 -4.59
CA ASN A 106 2.96 -8.83 -4.34
C ASN A 106 1.76 -8.71 -5.28
N ILE A 107 1.25 -7.48 -5.53
CA ILE A 107 0.13 -7.30 -6.46
C ILE A 107 0.55 -7.63 -7.89
N LEU A 108 1.75 -7.25 -8.33
CA LEU A 108 2.28 -7.62 -9.64
C LEU A 108 2.41 -9.14 -9.78
N ASN A 109 2.97 -9.82 -8.78
CA ASN A 109 3.11 -11.28 -8.78
C ASN A 109 1.75 -12.01 -8.77
N ASN A 110 0.68 -11.34 -8.33
CA ASN A 110 -0.69 -11.86 -8.40
C ASN A 110 -1.43 -11.40 -9.67
N GLY A 111 -0.72 -10.98 -10.71
CA GLY A 111 -1.27 -10.74 -12.04
C GLY A 111 -1.80 -9.32 -12.29
N ALA A 112 -1.68 -8.39 -11.34
CA ALA A 112 -2.07 -7.01 -11.59
C ALA A 112 -1.13 -6.35 -12.61
N ASN A 113 -1.68 -5.58 -13.55
CA ASN A 113 -0.85 -4.83 -14.47
C ASN A 113 -0.20 -3.60 -13.79
N ILE A 114 0.88 -3.11 -14.39
CA ILE A 114 1.68 -2.00 -13.83
C ILE A 114 0.89 -0.69 -13.69
N LYS A 115 -0.11 -0.46 -14.55
CA LYS A 115 -0.97 0.73 -14.48
C LYS A 115 -1.87 0.67 -13.24
N THR A 116 -2.43 -0.51 -12.94
CA THR A 116 -3.21 -0.75 -11.72
C THR A 116 -2.36 -0.48 -10.47
N VAL A 117 -1.13 -1.00 -10.44
CA VAL A 117 -0.21 -0.77 -9.32
C VAL A 117 0.13 0.72 -9.19
N ALA A 118 0.42 1.41 -10.30
CA ALA A 118 0.69 2.84 -10.30
C ALA A 118 -0.51 3.64 -9.74
N SER A 119 -1.73 3.30 -10.16
CA SER A 119 -2.97 3.91 -9.66
C SER A 119 -3.14 3.71 -8.15
N LEU A 120 -3.04 2.47 -7.66
CA LEU A 120 -3.16 2.15 -6.23
C LEU A 120 -2.09 2.85 -5.38
N LEU A 121 -0.90 3.03 -5.93
CA LEU A 121 0.17 3.78 -5.29
C LEU A 121 0.00 5.31 -5.42
N GLY A 122 -0.95 5.80 -6.22
CA GLY A 122 -1.11 7.23 -6.51
C GLY A 122 0.12 7.83 -7.19
N HIS A 123 0.71 7.10 -8.14
CA HIS A 123 1.75 7.62 -9.00
C HIS A 123 1.12 8.33 -10.20
N SER A 124 1.55 9.56 -10.48
CA SER A 124 1.09 10.35 -11.63
C SER A 124 1.56 9.78 -12.98
N GLY A 125 2.45 8.78 -12.98
CA GLY A 125 2.97 8.12 -14.17
C GLY A 125 3.70 6.82 -13.84
N LEU A 126 4.10 6.06 -14.87
CA LEU A 126 4.72 4.75 -14.72
C LEU A 126 6.19 4.80 -14.26
N LYS A 127 6.91 5.88 -14.50
CA LYS A 127 8.34 6.03 -14.17
C LYS A 127 8.70 5.60 -12.74
N HIS A 128 7.87 5.93 -11.76
CA HIS A 128 8.07 5.53 -10.37
C HIS A 128 7.70 4.07 -10.08
N THR A 129 7.01 3.42 -11.00
CA THR A 129 6.56 2.03 -10.88
C THR A 129 7.48 1.08 -11.67
N GLU A 130 8.23 1.58 -12.65
CA GLU A 130 9.17 0.80 -13.48
C GLU A 130 10.25 0.06 -12.68
N LYS A 131 10.60 0.55 -11.48
CA LYS A 131 11.53 -0.14 -10.59
C LYS A 131 11.05 -1.55 -10.16
N TYR A 132 9.80 -1.88 -10.40
CA TYR A 132 9.23 -3.21 -10.14
C TYR A 132 9.29 -4.13 -11.36
N THR A 133 10.02 -3.77 -12.41
CA THR A 133 10.11 -4.51 -13.69
C THR A 133 10.55 -5.97 -13.51
N ARG A 134 11.41 -6.26 -12.52
CA ARG A 134 11.83 -7.64 -12.22
C ARG A 134 10.66 -8.55 -11.85
N ALA A 135 9.63 -8.02 -11.17
CA ALA A 135 8.42 -8.80 -10.87
C ALA A 135 7.61 -9.08 -12.15
N ILE A 136 7.63 -8.13 -13.12
CA ILE A 136 6.96 -8.30 -14.41
C ILE A 136 7.68 -9.35 -15.26
N ASP A 137 9.00 -9.43 -15.22
CA ASP A 137 9.78 -10.41 -15.98
C ASP A 137 9.45 -11.83 -15.50
N LYS A 138 9.32 -12.06 -14.20
CA LYS A 138 8.83 -13.33 -13.68
C LYS A 138 7.42 -13.68 -14.18
N LEU A 139 6.51 -12.72 -14.22
CA LEU A 139 5.16 -12.94 -14.77
C LEU A 139 5.17 -13.32 -16.26
N LYS A 140 6.13 -12.80 -17.04
CA LYS A 140 6.31 -13.21 -18.45
C LYS A 140 6.76 -14.66 -18.57
N GLU A 141 7.73 -15.08 -17.73
CA GLU A 141 8.18 -16.47 -17.68
C GLU A 141 7.03 -17.41 -17.29
N ASP A 142 6.29 -17.08 -16.24
CA ASP A 142 5.14 -17.86 -15.77
C ASP A 142 4.06 -17.94 -16.87
N ALA A 143 3.80 -16.85 -17.60
CA ALA A 143 2.84 -16.81 -18.69
C ALA A 143 3.26 -17.70 -19.89
N ILE A 144 4.53 -17.68 -20.27
CA ILE A 144 5.05 -18.57 -21.34
C ILE A 144 4.99 -20.05 -20.90
N ASN A 145 5.38 -20.31 -19.65
CA ASN A 145 5.37 -21.68 -19.10
C ASN A 145 3.96 -22.24 -18.89
N SER A 146 2.92 -21.38 -18.89
CA SER A 146 1.52 -21.81 -18.82
C SER A 146 0.93 -22.25 -20.17
N LEU A 147 1.64 -22.03 -21.27
CA LEU A 147 1.21 -22.50 -22.60
C LEU A 147 1.35 -24.01 -22.70
N PRO A 148 0.46 -24.69 -23.45
CA PRO A 148 0.61 -26.12 -23.74
C PRO A 148 1.96 -26.42 -24.37
N GLU A 149 2.59 -27.53 -23.97
CA GLU A 149 3.82 -27.99 -24.63
C GLU A 149 3.57 -28.26 -26.11
N LEU A 150 4.46 -27.72 -26.95
CA LEU A 150 4.45 -28.03 -28.38
C LEU A 150 4.95 -29.47 -28.56
N THR A 151 4.04 -30.40 -28.81
CA THR A 151 4.38 -31.75 -29.33
C THR A 151 4.70 -31.61 -30.80
N LEU A 152 6.01 -31.66 -31.16
CA LEU A 152 6.51 -31.75 -32.52
C LEU A 152 6.52 -33.20 -33.00
#